data_5c1954e65b67c86e6a8d89933a4ddfa4
#
_entry.id   5c1954e65b67c86e6a8d89933a4ddfa4
#
_cell.length_a   1.000
_cell.length_b   1.000
_cell.length_c   1.000
_cell.angle_alpha   90.00
_cell.angle_beta   90.00
_cell.angle_gamma   90.00
#
_symmetry.space_group_name_H-M   'P 1'
#
loop_
_entity.id
_entity.type
_entity.pdbx_description
1 polymer ?
#
loop_
_entity_poly.entity_id
_entity_poly.type
_entity_poly.pdbx_seq_one_letter_code
_entity_poly.pdbx_strand_id
1 'polypeptide(L)'
;MKTLFAGPWVGEFGWELFCWQGILRKFVEVRKFDHVIISGRGINKFLYEDFCNEYIPYEPNEYQPDSFMNRAPIEGYPMPEPGSTYIPPNHCLTHYTPSFSQCKPLWRPKLEQSFIKYGNPIKEKYILIHARNTNKVGTQIRNWNSDNFSEIVDYFSEYKFASIGLESESYHIKGTKDLRGVDLKELTDYMSSANLIIGPSSGPMHLASLCGLKHVSWGVESNVNRYK
;
A
#
# COMPACT_ATOMS: atom_id res chain seq x y z
N MET A 1 -5.43 -8.00 -30.60
CA MET A 1 -5.43 -7.13 -29.39
C MET A 1 -4.55 -7.80 -28.35
N LYS A 2 -3.54 -7.08 -27.84
CA LYS A 2 -2.61 -7.59 -26.83
C LYS A 2 -3.13 -7.24 -25.45
N THR A 3 -3.70 -8.21 -24.76
CA THR A 3 -4.32 -8.01 -23.45
C THR A 3 -3.41 -8.46 -22.32
N LEU A 4 -3.35 -7.67 -21.25
CA LEU A 4 -2.78 -8.05 -19.96
C LEU A 4 -3.92 -8.29 -18.97
N PHE A 5 -3.86 -9.39 -18.26
CA PHE A 5 -4.62 -9.62 -17.04
C PHE A 5 -3.65 -9.80 -15.87
N ALA A 6 -3.81 -9.02 -14.81
CA ALA A 6 -2.96 -9.09 -13.63
C ALA A 6 -3.80 -9.18 -12.34
N GLY A 7 -3.48 -10.15 -11.48
CA GLY A 7 -4.17 -10.32 -10.21
C GLY A 7 -4.94 -11.64 -10.07
N PRO A 8 -5.85 -11.70 -9.07
CA PRO A 8 -6.16 -10.65 -8.11
C PRO A 8 -5.08 -10.48 -7.04
N TRP A 9 -4.69 -9.23 -6.76
CA TRP A 9 -3.85 -8.96 -5.60
C TRP A 9 -4.68 -8.93 -4.33
N VAL A 10 -4.36 -9.81 -3.40
CA VAL A 10 -5.03 -9.96 -2.09
C VAL A 10 -4.02 -10.04 -0.93
N GLY A 11 -2.77 -9.75 -1.20
CA GLY A 11 -1.71 -9.70 -0.22
C GLY A 11 -1.75 -8.44 0.66
N GLU A 12 -0.68 -8.23 1.43
CA GLU A 12 -0.55 -7.04 2.27
C GLU A 12 -0.52 -5.75 1.45
N PHE A 13 -1.26 -4.75 1.94
CA PHE A 13 -1.37 -3.43 1.30
C PHE A 13 -0.02 -2.73 1.11
N GLY A 14 0.87 -2.79 2.11
CA GLY A 14 2.20 -2.20 1.99
C GLY A 14 3.00 -2.75 0.80
N TRP A 15 2.95 -4.06 0.57
CA TRP A 15 3.61 -4.69 -0.57
C TRP A 15 2.95 -4.34 -1.90
N GLU A 16 1.64 -4.16 -1.93
CA GLU A 16 0.94 -3.66 -3.10
C GLU A 16 1.45 -2.28 -3.50
N LEU A 17 1.63 -1.39 -2.51
CA LEU A 17 2.07 -0.03 -2.74
C LEU A 17 3.51 0.06 -3.26
N PHE A 18 4.48 -0.55 -2.58
CA PHE A 18 5.88 -0.35 -2.92
C PHE A 18 6.48 -1.40 -3.86
N CYS A 19 5.69 -2.42 -4.23
CA CYS A 19 6.13 -3.44 -5.18
C CYS A 19 5.14 -3.61 -6.33
N TRP A 20 3.98 -4.18 -6.05
CA TRP A 20 3.06 -4.70 -7.07
C TRP A 20 2.63 -3.64 -8.07
N GLN A 21 2.03 -2.55 -7.63
CA GLN A 21 1.50 -1.54 -8.52
C GLN A 21 2.60 -0.87 -9.35
N GLY A 22 3.75 -0.57 -8.78
CA GLY A 22 4.84 0.08 -9.49
C GLY A 22 5.45 -0.78 -10.60
N ILE A 23 5.50 -2.09 -10.38
CA ILE A 23 6.00 -3.02 -11.39
C ILE A 23 4.99 -3.25 -12.49
N LEU A 24 3.71 -3.41 -12.16
CA LEU A 24 2.67 -3.52 -13.18
C LEU A 24 2.67 -2.29 -14.07
N ARG A 25 2.74 -1.11 -13.48
CA ARG A 25 2.82 0.16 -14.22
C ARG A 25 3.99 0.18 -15.18
N LYS A 26 5.19 -0.15 -14.68
CA LYS A 26 6.39 -0.24 -15.53
C LYS A 26 6.27 -1.29 -16.61
N PHE A 27 5.68 -2.43 -16.29
CA PHE A 27 5.47 -3.50 -17.25
C PHE A 27 4.54 -3.08 -18.39
N VAL A 28 3.45 -2.38 -18.07
CA VAL A 28 2.51 -1.82 -19.06
C VAL A 28 3.21 -0.77 -19.93
N GLU A 29 3.97 0.14 -19.32
CA GLU A 29 4.74 1.16 -20.04
C GLU A 29 5.68 0.56 -21.10
N VAL A 30 6.41 -0.48 -20.71
CA VAL A 30 7.45 -1.08 -21.58
C VAL A 30 6.84 -2.01 -22.63
N ARG A 31 5.87 -2.82 -22.23
CA ARG A 31 5.33 -3.88 -23.09
C ARG A 31 4.23 -3.43 -24.04
N LYS A 32 3.62 -2.27 -23.78
CA LYS A 32 2.56 -1.67 -24.62
C LYS A 32 1.43 -2.67 -24.89
N PHE A 33 0.48 -2.72 -23.97
CA PHE A 33 -0.75 -3.50 -24.12
C PHE A 33 -1.86 -2.63 -24.73
N ASP A 34 -2.74 -3.25 -25.52
CA ASP A 34 -3.93 -2.59 -26.07
C ASP A 34 -5.05 -2.53 -25.01
N HIS A 35 -5.09 -3.53 -24.12
CA HIS A 35 -6.07 -3.63 -23.05
C HIS A 35 -5.43 -4.17 -21.77
N VAL A 36 -5.65 -3.49 -20.66
CA VAL A 36 -5.08 -3.82 -19.34
C VAL A 36 -6.22 -4.05 -18.35
N ILE A 37 -6.30 -5.26 -17.83
CA ILE A 37 -7.27 -5.68 -16.84
C ILE A 37 -6.51 -5.96 -15.53
N ILE A 38 -6.92 -5.34 -14.45
CA ILE A 38 -6.33 -5.56 -13.13
C ILE A 38 -7.42 -6.01 -12.16
N SER A 39 -7.09 -7.00 -11.34
CA SER A 39 -7.98 -7.46 -10.28
C SER A 39 -7.31 -7.35 -8.92
N GLY A 40 -8.07 -6.99 -7.90
CA GLY A 40 -7.63 -6.84 -6.53
C GLY A 40 -8.75 -6.32 -5.63
N ARG A 41 -8.43 -5.94 -4.40
CA ARG A 41 -9.43 -5.42 -3.46
C ARG A 41 -10.07 -4.16 -4.01
N GLY A 42 -11.40 -4.06 -3.90
CA GLY A 42 -12.16 -2.92 -4.42
C GLY A 42 -11.66 -1.56 -3.92
N ILE A 43 -11.29 -1.49 -2.65
CA ILE A 43 -10.73 -0.30 -1.99
C ILE A 43 -9.41 0.19 -2.61
N ASN A 44 -8.67 -0.67 -3.31
CA ASN A 44 -7.36 -0.35 -3.89
C ASN A 44 -7.44 0.05 -5.38
N LYS A 45 -8.64 0.09 -5.96
CA LYS A 45 -8.84 0.45 -7.37
C LYS A 45 -8.11 1.73 -7.79
N PHE A 46 -8.11 2.74 -6.91
CA PHE A 46 -7.51 4.04 -7.19
C PHE A 46 -6.01 3.99 -7.54
N LEU A 47 -5.31 2.91 -7.15
CA LEU A 47 -3.88 2.72 -7.46
C LEU A 47 -3.63 2.43 -8.95
N TYR A 48 -4.65 2.08 -9.70
CA TYR A 48 -4.54 1.54 -11.05
C TYR A 48 -5.33 2.34 -12.10
N GLU A 49 -6.21 3.23 -11.67
CA GLU A 49 -7.15 3.97 -12.54
C GLU A 49 -6.48 4.72 -13.70
N ASP A 50 -5.22 5.10 -13.55
CA ASP A 50 -4.50 5.88 -14.55
C ASP A 50 -3.88 5.03 -15.67
N PHE A 51 -3.78 3.70 -15.50
CA PHE A 51 -3.15 2.84 -16.50
C PHE A 51 -3.89 1.53 -16.81
N CYS A 52 -4.95 1.19 -16.08
CA CYS A 52 -5.81 0.06 -16.42
C CYS A 52 -7.04 0.51 -17.20
N ASN A 53 -7.47 -0.33 -18.13
CA ASN A 53 -8.72 -0.13 -18.88
C ASN A 53 -9.92 -0.66 -18.09
N GLU A 54 -9.70 -1.74 -17.34
CA GLU A 54 -10.71 -2.41 -16.55
C GLU A 54 -10.15 -2.83 -15.19
N TYR A 55 -10.94 -2.62 -14.13
CA TYR A 55 -10.62 -3.10 -12.78
C TYR A 55 -11.72 -4.03 -12.30
N ILE A 56 -11.36 -5.27 -11.99
CA ILE A 56 -12.27 -6.29 -11.48
C ILE A 56 -12.05 -6.42 -9.97
N PRO A 57 -12.97 -5.92 -9.14
CA PRO A 57 -12.86 -6.06 -7.70
C PRO A 57 -12.98 -7.53 -7.28
N TYR A 58 -12.13 -7.92 -6.34
CA TYR A 58 -12.15 -9.24 -5.75
C TYR A 58 -11.85 -9.17 -4.26
N GLU A 59 -12.77 -9.65 -3.44
CA GLU A 59 -12.61 -9.74 -1.99
C GLU A 59 -12.51 -11.21 -1.58
N PRO A 60 -11.34 -11.66 -1.13
CA PRO A 60 -11.19 -13.03 -0.64
C PRO A 60 -11.93 -13.21 0.69
N ASN A 61 -12.42 -14.41 0.94
CA ASN A 61 -13.12 -14.75 2.19
C ASN A 61 -12.19 -14.68 3.41
N GLU A 62 -10.89 -14.93 3.21
CA GLU A 62 -9.88 -14.88 4.25
C GLU A 62 -8.76 -13.91 3.88
N TYR A 63 -8.37 -13.10 4.85
CA TYR A 63 -7.22 -12.22 4.71
C TYR A 63 -5.93 -13.03 4.81
N GLN A 64 -5.03 -12.82 3.88
CA GLN A 64 -3.69 -13.42 3.85
C GLN A 64 -2.67 -12.43 4.43
N PRO A 65 -2.44 -12.41 5.76
CA PRO A 65 -1.80 -11.27 6.43
C PRO A 65 -0.32 -11.10 6.16
N ASP A 66 0.35 -12.13 5.70
CA ASP A 66 1.80 -12.15 5.70
C ASP A 66 2.44 -12.38 4.39
N SER A 67 1.73 -12.27 3.36
CA SER A 67 2.29 -12.73 2.14
C SER A 67 2.26 -11.70 1.04
N PHE A 68 3.38 -11.02 0.87
CA PHE A 68 3.66 -10.50 -0.45
C PHE A 68 3.65 -11.64 -1.50
N MET A 69 3.72 -12.87 -1.08
CA MET A 69 3.74 -14.05 -1.92
C MET A 69 2.42 -14.82 -1.94
N ASN A 70 1.36 -14.27 -1.50
CA ASN A 70 0.01 -14.79 -1.55
C ASN A 70 -0.09 -16.28 -2.00
N ARG A 71 0.22 -17.21 -1.07
CA ARG A 71 0.40 -18.62 -1.39
C ARG A 71 -0.88 -19.44 -1.36
N ALA A 72 -1.92 -18.90 -0.80
CA ALA A 72 -3.15 -19.67 -0.68
C ALA A 72 -3.83 -19.85 -2.03
N PRO A 73 -4.43 -20.99 -2.28
CA PRO A 73 -5.36 -21.15 -3.38
C PRO A 73 -6.49 -20.13 -3.19
N ILE A 74 -6.79 -19.40 -4.23
CA ILE A 74 -7.87 -18.43 -4.24
C ILE A 74 -8.96 -19.03 -5.10
N GLU A 75 -10.04 -19.45 -4.47
CA GLU A 75 -11.19 -19.99 -5.19
C GLU A 75 -12.04 -18.87 -5.77
N GLY A 76 -12.59 -19.09 -6.95
CA GLY A 76 -13.53 -18.18 -7.57
C GLY A 76 -12.96 -16.83 -8.01
N TYR A 77 -11.64 -16.71 -8.12
CA TYR A 77 -11.04 -15.47 -8.60
C TYR A 77 -11.22 -15.31 -10.12
N PRO A 78 -11.27 -14.07 -10.60
CA PRO A 78 -11.38 -13.77 -12.02
C PRO A 78 -10.21 -14.38 -12.80
N MET A 79 -10.52 -15.03 -13.91
CA MET A 79 -9.54 -15.65 -14.80
C MET A 79 -9.36 -14.83 -16.07
N PRO A 80 -8.14 -14.81 -16.64
CA PRO A 80 -7.92 -14.16 -17.92
C PRO A 80 -8.61 -14.90 -19.07
N GLU A 81 -9.01 -14.14 -20.06
CA GLU A 81 -9.46 -14.71 -21.33
C GLU A 81 -8.29 -15.45 -22.04
N PRO A 82 -8.59 -16.52 -22.80
CA PRO A 82 -7.57 -17.23 -23.57
C PRO A 82 -6.76 -16.30 -24.48
N GLY A 83 -5.45 -16.46 -24.49
CA GLY A 83 -4.54 -15.63 -25.27
C GLY A 83 -4.07 -14.33 -24.61
N SER A 84 -4.58 -14.02 -23.43
CA SER A 84 -4.09 -12.89 -22.63
C SER A 84 -2.71 -13.17 -22.04
N THR A 85 -1.90 -12.14 -21.88
CA THR A 85 -0.74 -12.19 -20.98
C THR A 85 -1.25 -12.19 -19.56
N TYR A 86 -0.86 -13.18 -18.75
CA TYR A 86 -1.35 -13.33 -17.38
C TYR A 86 -0.25 -13.19 -16.34
N ILE A 87 -0.51 -12.35 -15.35
CA ILE A 87 0.30 -12.25 -14.14
C ILE A 87 -0.54 -12.76 -12.98
N PRO A 88 -0.30 -14.01 -12.52
CA PRO A 88 -1.11 -14.64 -11.49
C PRO A 88 -0.91 -14.04 -10.10
N PRO A 89 -1.92 -14.16 -9.21
CA PRO A 89 -1.91 -13.53 -7.90
C PRO A 89 -0.77 -13.99 -6.98
N ASN A 90 -0.28 -15.19 -7.18
CA ASN A 90 0.70 -15.79 -6.28
C ASN A 90 2.16 -15.55 -6.65
N HIS A 91 2.40 -14.91 -7.78
CA HIS A 91 3.76 -14.74 -8.25
C HIS A 91 4.20 -13.33 -8.31
N CYS A 92 3.29 -12.64 -8.43
CA CYS A 92 3.37 -11.29 -8.45
C CYS A 92 4.71 -10.66 -8.34
N LEU A 93 5.03 -10.50 -7.21
CA LEU A 93 6.04 -9.62 -6.85
C LEU A 93 7.37 -10.17 -6.95
N THR A 94 7.41 -11.36 -7.24
CA THR A 94 8.66 -11.96 -7.09
C THR A 94 9.29 -12.15 -8.40
N HIS A 95 8.62 -12.63 -9.33
CA HIS A 95 8.97 -12.65 -10.71
C HIS A 95 7.87 -13.19 -11.55
N TYR A 96 8.11 -13.08 -12.80
CA TYR A 96 7.30 -13.60 -13.89
C TYR A 96 7.61 -15.03 -14.23
N THR A 97 8.29 -15.76 -13.37
CA THR A 97 8.65 -17.14 -13.62
C THR A 97 7.64 -18.08 -12.99
N PRO A 98 7.30 -19.17 -13.66
CA PRO A 98 6.39 -20.17 -13.12
C PRO A 98 6.89 -20.87 -11.87
N SER A 99 8.20 -20.85 -11.62
CA SER A 99 8.82 -21.57 -10.52
C SER A 99 8.94 -20.70 -9.30
N PHE A 100 8.22 -21.05 -8.28
CA PHE A 100 8.22 -20.35 -7.00
C PHE A 100 9.59 -20.36 -6.29
N SER A 101 10.37 -21.41 -6.48
CA SER A 101 11.71 -21.53 -5.90
C SER A 101 12.72 -20.55 -6.48
N GLN A 102 12.46 -20.04 -7.67
CA GLN A 102 13.30 -19.04 -8.32
C GLN A 102 12.87 -17.60 -8.03
N CYS A 103 11.81 -17.46 -7.26
CA CYS A 103 11.24 -16.18 -6.97
C CYS A 103 12.14 -15.30 -6.11
N LYS A 104 12.49 -14.12 -6.63
CA LYS A 104 13.23 -13.07 -5.92
C LYS A 104 12.28 -11.92 -5.64
N PRO A 105 12.28 -11.38 -4.43
CA PRO A 105 11.40 -10.28 -4.10
C PRO A 105 11.56 -9.12 -5.07
N LEU A 106 10.46 -8.59 -5.54
CA LEU A 106 10.44 -7.49 -6.49
C LEU A 106 10.95 -6.17 -5.91
N TRP A 107 10.95 -6.02 -4.60
CA TRP A 107 11.54 -4.87 -3.94
C TRP A 107 13.09 -4.82 -4.02
N ARG A 108 13.73 -5.83 -4.61
CA ARG A 108 15.18 -5.78 -4.83
C ARG A 108 15.55 -4.77 -5.92
N PRO A 109 16.66 -4.05 -5.74
CA PRO A 109 17.01 -2.87 -6.52
C PRO A 109 17.11 -3.02 -8.04
N LYS A 110 17.09 -4.24 -8.56
CA LYS A 110 17.26 -4.52 -10.00
C LYS A 110 15.95 -4.52 -10.80
N LEU A 111 14.80 -4.40 -10.14
CA LEU A 111 13.52 -4.39 -10.83
C LEU A 111 13.02 -2.97 -10.94
N GLU A 112 12.90 -2.53 -12.16
CA GLU A 112 12.38 -1.21 -12.45
C GLU A 112 10.91 -1.11 -12.08
N GLN A 113 10.56 0.00 -11.46
CA GLN A 113 9.20 0.35 -11.11
C GLN A 113 8.89 1.75 -11.62
N SER A 114 7.62 2.00 -11.90
CA SER A 114 7.12 3.33 -12.18
C SER A 114 6.09 3.70 -11.15
N PHE A 115 6.15 4.94 -10.68
CA PHE A 115 5.22 5.48 -9.71
C PHE A 115 4.66 6.80 -10.20
N ILE A 116 3.43 7.09 -9.77
CA ILE A 116 2.84 8.42 -9.88
C ILE A 116 2.65 8.99 -8.48
N LYS A 117 2.49 10.29 -8.40
CA LYS A 117 2.12 10.94 -7.15
C LYS A 117 0.60 10.88 -7.00
N TYR A 118 0.15 10.40 -5.83
CA TYR A 118 -1.27 10.33 -5.49
C TYR A 118 -1.74 11.54 -4.68
N GLY A 119 -3.05 11.76 -4.69
CA GLY A 119 -3.75 12.75 -3.90
C GLY A 119 -3.82 14.14 -4.53
N ASN A 120 -4.94 14.80 -4.31
CA ASN A 120 -5.18 16.19 -4.69
C ASN A 120 -5.05 17.06 -3.44
N PRO A 121 -4.20 18.11 -3.44
CA PRO A 121 -4.00 18.92 -2.26
C PRO A 121 -5.30 19.59 -1.79
N ILE A 122 -5.58 19.47 -0.49
CA ILE A 122 -6.65 20.18 0.20
C ILE A 122 -6.10 21.44 0.91
N LYS A 123 -6.99 22.33 1.32
CA LYS A 123 -6.58 23.59 1.97
C LYS A 123 -5.96 23.39 3.35
N GLU A 124 -6.48 22.43 4.11
CA GLU A 124 -6.03 22.17 5.48
C GLU A 124 -4.74 21.37 5.50
N LYS A 125 -3.84 21.75 6.41
CA LYS A 125 -2.54 21.06 6.59
C LYS A 125 -2.46 20.46 7.98
N TYR A 126 -2.05 19.22 8.04
CA TYR A 126 -1.87 18.46 9.27
C TYR A 126 -0.46 17.88 9.39
N ILE A 127 -0.07 17.57 10.61
CA ILE A 127 0.91 16.53 10.89
C ILE A 127 0.11 15.25 11.11
N LEU A 128 0.33 14.24 10.30
CA LEU A 128 -0.38 12.97 10.38
C LEU A 128 0.32 12.04 11.37
N ILE A 129 -0.45 11.32 12.17
CA ILE A 129 0.04 10.33 13.13
C ILE A 129 -0.56 8.97 12.79
N HIS A 130 0.31 8.00 12.52
CA HIS A 130 -0.08 6.60 12.47
C HIS A 130 0.34 5.90 13.76
N ALA A 131 -0.47 6.03 14.79
CA ALA A 131 -0.27 5.39 16.09
C ALA A 131 -0.69 3.91 16.01
N ARG A 132 0.14 3.11 15.36
CA ARG A 132 -0.12 1.70 15.08
C ARG A 132 -0.34 0.91 16.36
N ASN A 133 -1.40 0.10 16.39
CA ASN A 133 -1.74 -0.84 17.46
C ASN A 133 -2.21 -2.16 16.86
N THR A 134 -1.29 -3.06 16.56
CA THR A 134 -1.61 -4.36 16.01
C THR A 134 -1.17 -5.49 16.91
N ASN A 135 -1.97 -6.54 16.96
CA ASN A 135 -1.65 -7.78 17.69
C ASN A 135 -1.09 -8.89 16.78
N LYS A 136 -0.80 -8.58 15.51
CA LYS A 136 -0.20 -9.56 14.60
C LYS A 136 1.16 -10.01 15.11
N VAL A 137 1.32 -11.33 15.28
CA VAL A 137 2.55 -11.96 15.79
C VAL A 137 3.77 -11.51 14.97
N GLY A 138 4.85 -11.19 15.66
CA GLY A 138 6.11 -10.75 15.04
C GLY A 138 6.11 -9.31 14.50
N THR A 139 5.00 -8.60 14.56
CA THR A 139 4.93 -7.22 14.08
C THR A 139 4.69 -6.18 15.16
N GLN A 140 4.36 -6.61 16.38
CA GLN A 140 4.09 -5.75 17.55
C GLN A 140 5.30 -4.91 17.95
N ILE A 141 6.51 -5.39 17.72
CA ILE A 141 7.76 -4.67 18.01
C ILE A 141 7.84 -3.28 17.40
N ARG A 142 7.02 -3.00 16.39
CA ARG A 142 6.91 -1.69 15.77
C ARG A 142 5.85 -0.79 16.40
N ASN A 143 4.99 -1.34 17.27
CA ASN A 143 4.04 -0.52 18.01
C ASN A 143 4.79 0.39 18.99
N TRP A 144 4.33 1.61 19.10
CA TRP A 144 4.82 2.55 20.08
C TRP A 144 3.67 2.92 21.03
N ASN A 145 3.99 3.25 22.27
CA ASN A 145 2.95 3.59 23.24
C ASN A 145 2.17 4.84 22.77
N SER A 146 0.85 4.81 22.93
CA SER A 146 -0.03 5.95 22.62
C SER A 146 0.36 7.22 23.39
N ASP A 147 0.85 7.06 24.61
CA ASP A 147 1.24 8.19 25.47
C ASP A 147 2.39 9.00 24.85
N ASN A 148 3.34 8.32 24.20
CA ASN A 148 4.43 9.00 23.52
C ASN A 148 3.94 9.86 22.34
N PHE A 149 2.88 9.40 21.63
CA PHE A 149 2.26 10.22 20.60
C PHE A 149 1.49 11.40 21.19
N SER A 150 0.86 11.21 22.35
CA SER A 150 0.17 12.29 23.08
C SER A 150 1.16 13.36 23.53
N GLU A 151 2.33 12.97 24.03
CA GLU A 151 3.40 13.91 24.38
C GLU A 151 3.87 14.73 23.16
N ILE A 152 3.97 14.13 21.97
CA ILE A 152 4.29 14.88 20.74
C ILE A 152 3.20 15.90 20.43
N VAL A 153 1.93 15.52 20.51
CA VAL A 153 0.80 16.42 20.24
C VAL A 153 0.76 17.58 21.21
N ASP A 154 0.99 17.31 22.49
CA ASP A 154 1.00 18.32 23.54
C ASP A 154 2.19 19.28 23.41
N TYR A 155 3.37 18.75 23.10
CA TYR A 155 4.59 19.55 22.94
C TYR A 155 4.54 20.47 21.73
N PHE A 156 3.95 20.01 20.62
CA PHE A 156 3.81 20.77 19.37
C PHE A 156 2.38 21.28 19.17
N SER A 157 1.75 21.78 20.24
CA SER A 157 0.33 22.15 20.28
C SER A 157 -0.06 23.28 19.30
N GLU A 158 0.91 24.01 18.74
CA GLU A 158 0.69 25.02 17.70
C GLU A 158 0.35 24.42 16.33
N TYR A 159 0.60 23.11 16.13
CA TYR A 159 0.27 22.44 14.88
C TYR A 159 -1.05 21.67 14.98
N LYS A 160 -1.70 21.51 13.83
CA LYS A 160 -2.88 20.65 13.72
C LYS A 160 -2.44 19.22 13.45
N PHE A 161 -2.90 18.31 14.26
CA PHE A 161 -2.63 16.87 14.11
C PHE A 161 -3.87 16.11 13.66
N ALA A 162 -3.65 14.98 12.94
CA ALA A 162 -4.69 14.02 12.62
C ALA A 162 -4.19 12.58 12.77
N SER A 163 -4.98 11.74 13.43
CA SER A 163 -4.76 10.30 13.56
C SER A 163 -5.27 9.57 12.33
N ILE A 164 -4.47 8.66 11.79
CA ILE A 164 -4.79 7.87 10.60
C ILE A 164 -4.58 6.37 10.83
N GLY A 165 -5.12 5.55 9.96
CA GLY A 165 -5.00 4.08 9.96
C GLY A 165 -6.37 3.41 10.04
N LEU A 166 -6.38 2.09 10.19
CA LEU A 166 -7.60 1.36 10.49
C LEU A 166 -7.97 1.55 11.96
N GLU A 167 -9.23 1.75 12.28
CA GLU A 167 -9.70 1.89 13.65
C GLU A 167 -9.34 0.70 14.53
N SER A 168 -9.35 -0.50 13.95
CA SER A 168 -8.99 -1.75 14.64
C SER A 168 -7.49 -1.95 14.85
N GLU A 169 -6.62 -1.20 14.16
CA GLU A 169 -5.17 -1.39 14.17
C GLU A 169 -4.38 -0.11 14.51
N SER A 170 -5.06 0.94 14.96
CA SER A 170 -4.43 2.21 15.34
C SER A 170 -5.17 2.92 16.46
N TYR A 171 -4.42 3.64 17.30
CA TYR A 171 -5.01 4.50 18.32
C TYR A 171 -5.47 5.83 17.71
N HIS A 172 -6.61 6.33 18.21
CA HIS A 172 -6.93 7.75 18.11
C HIS A 172 -6.21 8.50 19.22
N ILE A 173 -5.36 9.44 18.86
CA ILE A 173 -4.63 10.25 19.83
C ILE A 173 -5.48 11.46 20.21
N LYS A 174 -5.65 11.67 21.52
CA LYS A 174 -6.43 12.79 22.04
C LYS A 174 -5.90 14.12 21.52
N GLY A 175 -6.80 15.02 21.15
CA GLY A 175 -6.43 16.33 20.58
C GLY A 175 -6.16 16.33 19.08
N THR A 176 -6.24 15.19 18.41
CA THR A 176 -6.10 15.10 16.96
C THR A 176 -7.44 14.97 16.24
N LYS A 177 -7.52 15.39 14.99
CA LYS A 177 -8.64 15.03 14.11
C LYS A 177 -8.60 13.53 13.86
N ASP A 178 -9.73 12.84 14.00
CA ASP A 178 -9.81 11.42 13.65
C ASP A 178 -10.06 11.25 12.14
N LEU A 179 -9.08 10.71 11.46
CA LEU A 179 -9.12 10.32 10.05
C LEU A 179 -8.87 8.80 9.89
N ARG A 180 -9.02 8.04 10.97
CA ARG A 180 -8.96 6.58 10.88
C ARG A 180 -10.21 6.05 10.18
N GLY A 181 -10.04 5.04 9.36
CA GLY A 181 -11.14 4.44 8.62
C GLY A 181 -11.68 5.27 7.44
N VAL A 182 -11.14 6.45 7.16
CA VAL A 182 -11.51 7.18 5.94
C VAL A 182 -11.10 6.40 4.69
N ASP A 183 -11.80 6.64 3.60
CA ASP A 183 -11.46 6.04 2.29
C ASP A 183 -10.01 6.32 1.91
N LEU A 184 -9.33 5.34 1.30
CA LEU A 184 -7.91 5.47 0.98
C LEU A 184 -7.63 6.57 -0.05
N LYS A 185 -8.53 6.79 -1.00
CA LYS A 185 -8.39 7.87 -1.98
C LYS A 185 -8.52 9.23 -1.32
N GLU A 186 -9.48 9.40 -0.43
CA GLU A 186 -9.62 10.60 0.41
C GLU A 186 -8.38 10.79 1.30
N LEU A 187 -7.87 9.72 1.90
CA LEU A 187 -6.66 9.78 2.72
C LEU A 187 -5.46 10.29 1.93
N THR A 188 -5.34 9.95 0.63
CA THR A 188 -4.26 10.50 -0.21
C THR A 188 -4.34 12.00 -0.37
N ASP A 189 -5.53 12.60 -0.38
CA ASP A 189 -5.71 14.05 -0.46
C ASP A 189 -5.20 14.75 0.82
N TYR A 190 -5.50 14.18 1.99
CA TYR A 190 -4.91 14.64 3.25
C TYR A 190 -3.39 14.48 3.26
N MET A 191 -2.87 13.33 2.81
CA MET A 191 -1.44 13.06 2.76
C MET A 191 -0.70 14.01 1.81
N SER A 192 -1.28 14.31 0.65
CA SER A 192 -0.65 15.21 -0.34
C SER A 192 -0.56 16.66 0.15
N SER A 193 -1.33 17.03 1.14
CA SER A 193 -1.40 18.37 1.74
C SER A 193 -0.68 18.48 3.08
N ALA A 194 -0.44 17.35 3.74
CA ALA A 194 0.17 17.32 5.06
C ALA A 194 1.62 17.83 5.04
N ASN A 195 2.10 18.29 6.19
CA ASN A 195 3.47 18.76 6.36
C ASN A 195 4.43 17.58 6.65
N LEU A 196 3.94 16.59 7.38
CA LEU A 196 4.73 15.47 7.90
C LEU A 196 3.80 14.31 8.26
N ILE A 197 4.34 13.09 8.21
CA ILE A 197 3.73 11.92 8.84
C ILE A 197 4.69 11.29 9.83
N ILE A 198 4.17 10.86 10.98
CA ILE A 198 4.91 10.20 12.05
C ILE A 198 4.30 8.83 12.29
N GLY A 199 5.10 7.78 12.24
CA GLY A 199 4.63 6.42 12.50
C GLY A 199 5.63 5.33 12.16
N PRO A 200 5.38 4.08 12.59
CA PRO A 200 6.24 2.95 12.28
C PRO A 200 6.08 2.51 10.82
N SER A 201 7.12 1.84 10.30
CA SER A 201 7.07 1.22 8.96
C SER A 201 5.81 0.36 8.78
N SER A 202 4.93 0.77 7.88
CA SER A 202 3.59 0.20 7.68
C SER A 202 2.98 0.63 6.34
N GLY A 203 1.84 0.06 5.97
CA GLY A 203 1.10 0.42 4.75
C GLY A 203 0.84 1.93 4.62
N PRO A 204 0.26 2.61 5.61
CA PRO A 204 0.06 4.07 5.57
C PRO A 204 1.32 4.88 5.31
N MET A 205 2.48 4.45 5.82
CA MET A 205 3.75 5.15 5.57
C MET A 205 4.19 5.01 4.10
N HIS A 206 3.96 3.84 3.49
CA HIS A 206 4.24 3.65 2.06
C HIS A 206 3.27 4.46 1.18
N LEU A 207 2.00 4.55 1.57
CA LEU A 207 1.03 5.40 0.87
C LEU A 207 1.45 6.88 0.94
N ALA A 208 1.90 7.33 2.09
CA ALA A 208 2.42 8.68 2.27
C ALA A 208 3.64 8.97 1.38
N SER A 209 4.53 7.97 1.18
CA SER A 209 5.64 8.10 0.22
C SER A 209 5.15 8.37 -1.19
N LEU A 210 4.11 7.64 -1.61
CA LEU A 210 3.49 7.83 -2.93
C LEU A 210 2.77 9.18 -3.07
N CYS A 211 2.38 9.80 -1.96
CA CYS A 211 1.83 11.17 -1.94
C CYS A 211 2.93 12.25 -1.86
N GLY A 212 4.20 11.86 -1.77
CA GLY A 212 5.33 12.78 -1.66
C GLY A 212 5.46 13.44 -0.29
N LEU A 213 4.86 12.86 0.75
CA LEU A 213 4.87 13.39 2.10
C LEU A 213 6.18 13.03 2.82
N LYS A 214 6.70 13.97 3.60
CA LYS A 214 7.88 13.75 4.47
C LYS A 214 7.52 12.81 5.64
N HIS A 215 8.50 12.02 6.07
CA HIS A 215 8.30 11.00 7.11
C HIS A 215 9.24 11.15 8.29
N VAL A 216 8.72 10.88 9.48
CA VAL A 216 9.48 10.37 10.61
C VAL A 216 9.03 8.92 10.82
N SER A 217 9.87 7.98 10.42
CA SER A 217 9.51 6.56 10.46
C SER A 217 10.56 5.73 11.18
N TRP A 218 10.09 4.72 11.89
CA TRP A 218 10.93 3.72 12.53
C TRP A 218 10.45 2.30 12.20
N GLY A 219 11.33 1.34 12.44
CA GLY A 219 11.05 -0.07 12.21
C GLY A 219 12.19 -0.94 12.70
N VAL A 220 12.12 -2.20 12.37
CA VAL A 220 13.26 -3.11 12.56
C VAL A 220 14.31 -2.88 11.46
N GLU A 221 15.55 -3.27 11.70
CA GLU A 221 16.69 -3.04 10.82
C GLU A 221 16.40 -3.42 9.34
N SER A 222 15.70 -4.51 9.11
CA SER A 222 15.30 -4.94 7.76
C SER A 222 14.39 -3.96 7.03
N ASN A 223 13.78 -3.00 7.71
CA ASN A 223 12.87 -2.02 7.11
C ASN A 223 13.58 -0.78 6.55
N VAL A 224 14.82 -0.50 6.93
CA VAL A 224 15.55 0.71 6.53
C VAL A 224 15.62 0.87 5.00
N ASN A 225 15.82 -0.23 4.28
CA ASN A 225 15.95 -0.20 2.83
C ASN A 225 14.63 0.05 2.07
N ARG A 226 13.49 0.11 2.77
CA ARG A 226 12.19 0.36 2.14
C ARG A 226 11.89 1.84 1.88
N TYR A 227 12.70 2.72 2.48
CA TYR A 227 12.51 4.17 2.44
C TYR A 227 13.72 4.93 1.87
N LYS A 228 14.64 4.22 1.24
CA LYS A 228 15.83 4.78 0.59
C LYS A 228 15.61 5.07 -0.88
#